data_6c8e768d266c80f5feeb1b60f5065351
#
_entry.id   6c8e768d266c80f5feeb1b60f5065351
#
_cell.length_a   1.000
_cell.length_b   1.000
_cell.length_c   1.000
_cell.angle_alpha   90.00
_cell.angle_beta   90.00
_cell.angle_gamma   90.00
#
_symmetry.space_group_name_H-M   'P 1'
#
loop_
_entity.id
_entity.type
_entity.pdbx_description
1 polymer ?
#
loop_
_entity_poly.entity_id
_entity_poly.type
_entity_poly.pdbx_seq_one_letter_code
_entity_poly.pdbx_strand_id
1 'polypeptide(L)'
;AMDLIDTHEYGNGTCIFTRDGEAARYFSDHIQVGMVGINIPLPVPVAYHSFGGWKRSLFGDLHAYGPDGVRFYTKRKTITQRWPSAGVREGAQFSMPTMS
;
A
#
# COMPACT_ATOMS: atom_id res chain seq x y z
N ALA A 1 10.85 -16.61 18.22
CA ALA A 1 9.53 -16.67 17.57
C ALA A 1 9.52 -15.87 16.26
N MET A 2 10.00 -14.62 16.25
CA MET A 2 10.03 -13.80 15.02
C MET A 2 10.82 -14.48 13.89
N ASP A 3 11.99 -15.02 14.15
CA ASP A 3 12.79 -15.71 13.14
C ASP A 3 12.05 -16.87 12.49
N LEU A 4 11.25 -17.61 13.24
CA LEU A 4 10.42 -18.70 12.71
C LEU A 4 9.40 -18.20 11.71
N ILE A 5 8.76 -17.08 11.99
CA ILE A 5 7.79 -16.44 11.10
C ILE A 5 8.48 -15.85 9.86
N ASP A 6 9.61 -15.16 10.06
CA ASP A 6 10.32 -14.47 9.00
C ASP A 6 10.98 -15.43 8.00
N THR A 7 11.40 -16.59 8.43
CA THR A 7 12.00 -17.63 7.56
C THR A 7 10.96 -18.47 6.84
N HIS A 8 9.68 -18.38 7.21
CA HIS A 8 8.62 -19.13 6.57
C HIS A 8 8.36 -18.63 5.14
N GLU A 9 8.02 -19.52 4.22
CA GLU A 9 7.74 -19.17 2.82
C GLU A 9 6.45 -18.35 2.62
N TYR A 10 5.51 -18.44 3.55
CA TYR A 10 4.28 -17.66 3.56
C TYR A 10 4.33 -16.56 4.61
N GLY A 11 3.69 -15.43 4.32
CA GLY A 11 3.61 -14.28 5.22
C GLY A 11 2.25 -13.59 5.16
N ASN A 12 1.18 -14.33 5.39
CA ASN A 12 -0.18 -13.79 5.32
C ASN A 12 -0.51 -12.92 6.53
N GLY A 13 -0.53 -13.48 7.71
CA GLY A 13 -0.88 -12.75 8.92
C GLY A 13 -0.36 -13.41 10.18
N THR A 14 -0.16 -12.60 11.21
CA THR A 14 0.25 -13.07 12.53
C THR A 14 -0.35 -12.19 13.62
N CYS A 15 -0.33 -12.69 14.85
CA CYS A 15 -0.82 -11.96 16.02
C CYS A 15 0.20 -11.97 17.14
N ILE A 16 0.21 -10.90 17.92
CA ILE A 16 0.94 -10.81 19.17
C ILE A 16 -0.03 -10.43 20.30
N PHE A 17 0.09 -11.11 21.42
CA PHE A 17 -0.67 -10.82 22.63
C PHE A 17 0.29 -10.33 23.69
N THR A 18 0.21 -9.06 24.07
CA THR A 18 1.11 -8.43 25.02
C THR A 18 0.46 -7.22 25.66
N ARG A 19 0.90 -6.87 26.89
CA ARG A 19 0.59 -5.60 27.55
C ARG A 19 1.70 -4.55 27.35
N ASP A 20 2.80 -4.96 26.76
CA ASP A 20 3.95 -4.09 26.51
C ASP A 20 3.82 -3.46 25.13
N GLY A 21 3.58 -2.15 25.10
CA GLY A 21 3.43 -1.39 23.85
C GLY A 21 4.73 -1.29 23.06
N GLU A 22 5.90 -1.32 23.71
CA GLU A 22 7.18 -1.31 23.04
C GLU A 22 7.43 -2.64 22.30
N ALA A 23 7.15 -3.75 22.96
CA ALA A 23 7.23 -5.07 22.33
C ALA A 23 6.25 -5.20 21.15
N ALA A 24 5.04 -4.69 21.28
CA ALA A 24 4.05 -4.69 20.21
C ALA A 24 4.52 -3.88 18.99
N ARG A 25 5.08 -2.70 19.21
CA ARG A 25 5.62 -1.84 18.16
C ARG A 25 6.81 -2.50 17.48
N TYR A 26 7.77 -2.97 18.25
CA TYR A 26 8.92 -3.66 17.71
C TYR A 26 8.52 -4.85 16.82
N PHE A 27 7.59 -5.66 17.31
CA PHE A 27 7.07 -6.80 16.55
C PHE A 27 6.43 -6.37 15.23
N SER A 28 5.51 -5.39 15.27
CA SER A 28 4.79 -4.94 14.08
C SER A 28 5.69 -4.30 13.02
N ASP A 29 6.75 -3.61 13.44
CA ASP A 29 7.66 -2.92 12.53
C ASP A 29 8.64 -3.87 11.84
N HIS A 30 8.95 -5.02 12.45
CA HIS A 30 10.01 -5.90 11.97
C HIS A 30 9.51 -7.23 11.38
N ILE A 31 8.29 -7.65 11.67
CA ILE A 31 7.79 -8.95 11.20
C ILE A 31 7.44 -8.92 9.71
N GLN A 32 7.84 -9.94 8.97
CA GLN A 32 7.70 -10.06 7.50
C GLN A 32 6.37 -10.72 7.11
N VAL A 33 5.26 -10.05 7.38
CA VAL A 33 3.91 -10.52 7.04
C VAL A 33 3.02 -9.37 6.56
N GLY A 34 1.96 -9.70 5.84
CA GLY A 34 1.04 -8.70 5.28
C GLY A 34 0.06 -8.11 6.29
N MET A 35 -0.30 -8.84 7.33
CA MET A 35 -1.26 -8.40 8.35
C MET A 35 -0.74 -8.72 9.75
N VAL A 36 -0.82 -7.75 10.65
CA VAL A 36 -0.41 -7.92 12.04
C VAL A 36 -1.55 -7.57 12.97
N GLY A 37 -1.93 -8.50 13.83
CA GLY A 37 -2.90 -8.28 14.90
C GLY A 37 -2.21 -8.08 16.25
N ILE A 38 -2.55 -7.01 16.96
CA ILE A 38 -2.09 -6.76 18.33
C ILE A 38 -3.26 -6.97 19.25
N ASN A 39 -3.18 -7.98 20.10
CA ASN A 39 -4.24 -8.37 21.03
C ASN A 39 -5.58 -8.74 20.35
N ILE A 40 -5.50 -9.16 19.10
CA ILE A 40 -6.64 -9.60 18.30
C ILE A 40 -6.30 -10.99 17.74
N PRO A 41 -7.22 -11.97 17.83
CA PRO A 41 -6.93 -13.33 17.36
C PRO A 41 -6.93 -13.49 15.83
N LEU A 42 -7.59 -12.56 15.11
CA LEU A 42 -7.62 -12.55 13.65
C LEU A 42 -7.15 -11.19 13.14
N PRO A 43 -6.04 -11.12 12.42
CA PRO A 43 -5.47 -9.84 11.97
C PRO A 43 -6.14 -9.26 10.71
N VAL A 44 -7.34 -9.69 10.37
CA VAL A 44 -8.05 -9.26 9.16
C VAL A 44 -8.78 -7.95 9.40
N PRO A 45 -8.49 -6.88 8.63
CA PRO A 45 -9.19 -5.60 8.75
C PRO A 45 -10.58 -5.66 8.12
N VAL A 46 -11.37 -4.60 8.33
CA VAL A 46 -12.64 -4.42 7.63
C VAL A 46 -12.42 -4.22 6.12
N ALA A 47 -13.42 -4.58 5.30
CA ALA A 47 -13.28 -4.75 3.86
C ALA A 47 -12.88 -3.51 3.05
N TYR A 48 -12.99 -2.29 3.58
CA TYR A 48 -12.52 -1.11 2.87
C TYR A 48 -11.03 -0.83 3.03
N HIS A 49 -10.34 -1.55 3.90
CA HIS A 49 -8.89 -1.57 3.98
C HIS A 49 -8.33 -2.72 3.16
N SER A 50 -7.15 -2.52 2.59
CA SER A 50 -6.44 -3.58 1.93
C SER A 50 -6.04 -4.66 2.93
N PHE A 51 -6.26 -5.91 2.57
CA PHE A 51 -5.75 -7.05 3.32
C PHE A 51 -5.16 -8.08 2.38
N GLY A 52 -4.08 -8.68 2.79
CA GLY A 52 -3.35 -9.63 1.98
C GLY A 52 -1.99 -9.92 2.57
N GLY A 53 -1.24 -10.78 1.91
CA GLY A 53 -0.01 -11.32 2.43
C GLY A 53 1.23 -10.78 1.74
N TRP A 54 2.35 -11.12 2.33
CA TRP A 54 3.66 -10.99 1.74
C TRP A 54 4.17 -12.35 1.27
N LYS A 55 5.34 -12.36 0.65
CA LYS A 55 5.99 -13.59 0.19
C LYS A 55 5.06 -14.41 -0.73
N ARG A 56 4.97 -15.70 -0.52
CA ARG A 56 4.11 -16.59 -1.34
C ARG A 56 2.64 -16.56 -0.96
N SER A 57 2.24 -15.74 0.02
CA SER A 57 0.83 -15.57 0.38
C SER A 57 0.06 -14.67 -0.59
N LEU A 58 0.74 -13.94 -1.44
CA LEU A 58 0.13 -13.05 -2.45
C LEU A 58 0.94 -13.09 -3.75
N PHE A 59 0.24 -13.03 -4.87
CA PHE A 59 0.84 -12.82 -6.19
C PHE A 59 0.82 -11.34 -6.55
N GLY A 60 1.99 -10.68 -6.52
CA GLY A 60 2.12 -9.25 -6.77
C GLY A 60 2.00 -8.41 -5.49
N ASP A 61 1.93 -7.09 -5.65
CA ASP A 61 2.00 -6.14 -4.53
C ASP A 61 0.66 -5.53 -4.16
N LEU A 62 -0.33 -5.57 -5.06
CA LEU A 62 -1.63 -4.94 -4.88
C LEU A 62 -2.71 -5.96 -4.53
N HIS A 63 -3.61 -5.55 -3.67
CA HIS A 63 -4.71 -6.37 -3.17
C HIS A 63 -6.04 -6.00 -3.84
N ALA A 64 -7.02 -6.89 -3.76
CA ALA A 64 -8.33 -6.69 -4.40
C ALA A 64 -9.25 -5.72 -3.65
N TYR A 65 -8.88 -5.24 -2.47
CA TYR A 65 -9.71 -4.43 -1.59
C TYR A 65 -9.13 -3.06 -1.33
N GLY A 66 -10.02 -2.09 -1.04
CA GLY A 66 -9.64 -0.71 -0.77
C GLY A 66 -9.13 0.02 -2.02
N PRO A 67 -8.37 1.12 -1.86
CA PRO A 67 -7.79 1.87 -2.98
C PRO A 67 -6.89 1.03 -3.89
N ASP A 68 -6.24 0.02 -3.35
CA ASP A 68 -5.37 -0.89 -4.11
C ASP A 68 -6.16 -1.73 -5.11
N GLY A 69 -7.41 -2.07 -4.81
CA GLY A 69 -8.30 -2.77 -5.75
C GLY A 69 -8.54 -1.98 -7.01
N VAL A 70 -8.71 -0.66 -6.89
CA VAL A 70 -8.83 0.24 -8.05
C VAL A 70 -7.52 0.31 -8.82
N ARG A 71 -6.40 0.46 -8.14
CA ARG A 71 -5.07 0.51 -8.77
C ARG A 71 -4.71 -0.77 -9.50
N PHE A 72 -5.12 -1.91 -8.97
CA PHE A 72 -4.87 -3.22 -9.57
C PHE A 72 -5.51 -3.36 -10.96
N TYR A 73 -6.75 -2.90 -11.13
CA TYR A 73 -7.51 -3.04 -12.36
C TYR A 73 -7.40 -1.85 -13.31
N THR A 74 -6.63 -0.83 -12.98
CA THR A 74 -6.51 0.39 -13.77
C THR A 74 -5.06 0.68 -14.13
N LYS A 75 -4.90 1.50 -15.18
CA LYS A 75 -3.61 2.06 -15.56
C LYS A 75 -3.65 3.56 -15.38
N ARG A 76 -2.59 4.11 -14.82
CA ARG A 76 -2.45 5.56 -14.70
C ARG A 76 -2.09 6.16 -16.06
N LYS A 77 -2.79 7.21 -16.43
CA LYS A 77 -2.47 8.01 -17.61
C LYS A 77 -2.28 9.46 -17.18
N THR A 78 -1.20 10.07 -17.59
CA THR A 78 -0.95 11.50 -17.39
C THR A 78 -1.24 12.23 -18.69
N ILE A 79 -2.06 13.27 -18.62
CA ILE A 79 -2.44 14.09 -19.76
C ILE A 79 -2.08 15.53 -19.44
N THR A 80 -1.27 16.15 -20.29
CA THR A 80 -0.94 17.57 -20.21
C THR A 80 -1.59 18.26 -21.39
N GLN A 81 -2.39 19.30 -21.15
CA GLN A 81 -3.13 19.99 -22.17
C GLN A 81 -2.91 21.51 -22.05
N ARG A 82 -2.91 22.15 -23.20
CA ARG A 82 -2.99 23.60 -23.30
C ARG A 82 -4.00 23.97 -24.39
N TRP A 83 -4.96 24.81 -24.04
CA TRP A 83 -5.98 25.31 -24.94
C TRP A 83 -5.76 26.81 -25.15
N PRO A 84 -5.03 27.24 -26.18
CA PRO A 84 -4.85 28.68 -26.42
C PRO A 84 -6.18 29.33 -26.82
N SER A 85 -6.55 30.42 -26.16
CA SER A 85 -7.80 31.14 -26.39
C SER A 85 -7.76 32.12 -27.56
N ALA A 86 -6.60 32.45 -28.07
CA ALA A 86 -6.40 33.35 -29.20
C ALA A 86 -5.53 32.67 -30.26
N GLY A 87 -6.09 32.49 -31.43
CA GLY A 87 -5.50 32.04 -32.70
C GLY A 87 -4.13 31.35 -32.69
N VAL A 88 -4.02 30.36 -33.52
CA VAL A 88 -2.92 29.39 -33.71
C VAL A 88 -1.53 30.02 -34.05
N ARG A 89 -1.38 31.34 -33.93
CA ARG A 89 -0.17 32.03 -34.39
C ARG A 89 0.85 32.42 -33.34
N GLU A 90 0.55 32.24 -32.07
CA GLU A 90 1.56 32.43 -31.02
C GLU A 90 2.25 31.12 -30.72
N GLY A 91 3.57 31.11 -30.93
CA GLY A 91 4.38 29.93 -30.69
C GLY A 91 4.22 29.42 -29.26
N ALA A 92 4.37 28.11 -29.08
CA ALA A 92 4.21 27.45 -27.81
C ALA A 92 5.13 28.06 -26.76
N GLN A 93 4.56 28.73 -25.76
CA GLN A 93 5.26 29.18 -24.58
C GLN A 93 5.06 28.12 -23.48
N PHE A 94 6.15 27.49 -23.09
CA PHE A 94 6.16 26.56 -21.97
C PHE A 94 6.54 27.31 -20.70
N SER A 95 5.56 27.58 -19.85
CA SER A 95 5.82 28.04 -18.49
C SER A 95 5.53 26.92 -17.50
N MET A 96 6.50 26.59 -16.67
CA MET A 96 6.29 25.66 -15.58
C MET A 96 5.46 26.35 -14.48
N PRO A 97 4.42 25.71 -13.94
CA PRO A 97 3.72 26.26 -12.79
C PRO A 97 4.69 26.35 -11.61
N THR A 98 4.83 27.54 -11.06
CA THR A 98 5.55 27.74 -9.80
C THR A 98 4.64 27.40 -8.65
N MET A 99 5.07 26.49 -7.80
CA MET A 99 4.40 26.25 -6.53
C MET A 99 4.67 27.43 -5.58
N SER A 100 3.67 28.21 -5.37
CA SER A 100 3.68 29.27 -4.34
C SER A 100 2.77 28.88 -3.19
#